data_5e5ab896937c500937a86111c2946d41
#
_entry.id   5e5ab896937c500937a86111c2946d41
#
_cell.length_a   1.000
_cell.length_b   1.000
_cell.length_c   1.000
_cell.angle_alpha   90.00
_cell.angle_beta   90.00
_cell.angle_gamma   90.00
#
_symmetry.space_group_name_H-M   'P 1'
#
loop_
_entity.id
_entity.type
_entity.pdbx_description
1 polymer ?
#
loop_
_entity_poly.entity_id
_entity_poly.type
_entity_poly.pdbx_seq_one_letter_code
_entity_poly.pdbx_strand_id
1 'polypeptide(L)'
;MKHTLPGGFLLAIEGIDGAGKSVQAQAVAAALAARGLDVVLTREPTDGPWGRRIRASAASVRMSPAEELEAFLDDRREHVRELIRPGLDAGRIVITDRYYFSTVAYQGARGFDPHGLLRTNEEFAVEPHLLVLLTLSPAEALARIGARDGRANAFETLNQLSRTREIFDGLTKPYLVRLDAARPREELTAEILFRLGRAVLERLAQRGDLPSGERLRAALRFHGGREG
;
A
#
# COMPACT_ATOMS: atom_id res chain seq x y z
N MET A 1 -17.51 11.97 17.85
CA MET A 1 -16.50 10.94 18.19
C MET A 1 -16.20 10.15 16.92
N LYS A 2 -14.93 9.81 16.67
CA LYS A 2 -14.54 8.90 15.58
C LYS A 2 -14.75 7.45 15.99
N HIS A 3 -15.13 6.59 15.02
CA HIS A 3 -15.28 5.16 15.26
C HIS A 3 -13.92 4.47 15.10
N THR A 4 -13.55 3.68 16.10
CA THR A 4 -12.36 2.81 16.09
C THR A 4 -12.77 1.35 15.92
N LEU A 5 -11.82 0.52 15.50
CA LEU A 5 -12.01 -0.91 15.28
C LEU A 5 -11.21 -1.70 16.33
N PRO A 6 -11.77 -2.70 17.02
CA PRO A 6 -11.00 -3.56 17.90
C PRO A 6 -9.77 -4.16 17.19
N GLY A 7 -8.56 -3.81 17.68
CA GLY A 7 -7.28 -4.23 17.11
C GLY A 7 -6.91 -3.61 15.76
N GLY A 8 -7.57 -2.51 15.39
CA GLY A 8 -7.26 -1.73 14.19
C GLY A 8 -7.34 -2.50 12.87
N PHE A 9 -7.00 -1.85 11.77
CA PHE A 9 -6.94 -2.47 10.44
C PHE A 9 -5.82 -1.84 9.60
N LEU A 10 -4.95 -2.65 9.00
CA LEU A 10 -3.89 -2.20 8.10
C LEU A 10 -4.26 -2.53 6.65
N LEU A 11 -4.38 -1.48 5.83
CA LEU A 11 -4.50 -1.56 4.38
C LEU A 11 -3.18 -1.11 3.76
N ALA A 12 -2.56 -1.94 2.94
CA ALA A 12 -1.45 -1.54 2.08
C ALA A 12 -1.92 -1.42 0.62
N ILE A 13 -1.53 -0.35 -0.06
CA ILE A 13 -1.80 -0.13 -1.47
C ILE A 13 -0.49 -0.14 -2.23
N GLU A 14 -0.35 -1.09 -3.15
CA GLU A 14 0.87 -1.40 -3.88
C GLU A 14 0.66 -1.39 -5.40
N GLY A 15 1.75 -1.44 -6.13
CA GLY A 15 1.80 -1.45 -7.59
C GLY A 15 3.00 -0.69 -8.12
N ILE A 16 3.27 -0.80 -9.41
CA ILE A 16 4.36 -0.08 -10.07
C ILE A 16 4.13 1.44 -10.07
N ASP A 17 5.17 2.22 -10.36
CA ASP A 17 5.03 3.68 -10.54
C ASP A 17 4.03 3.97 -11.66
N GLY A 18 3.25 5.03 -11.50
CA GLY A 18 2.16 5.36 -12.43
C GLY A 18 0.84 4.63 -12.20
N ALA A 19 0.78 3.59 -11.33
CA ALA A 19 -0.46 2.84 -11.06
C ALA A 19 -1.52 3.61 -10.26
N GLY A 20 -1.20 4.79 -9.70
CA GLY A 20 -2.18 5.63 -9.01
C GLY A 20 -2.35 5.35 -7.52
N LYS A 21 -1.40 4.68 -6.88
CA LYS A 21 -1.42 4.32 -5.44
C LYS A 21 -1.79 5.47 -4.51
N SER A 22 -1.05 6.59 -4.59
CA SER A 22 -1.26 7.76 -3.73
C SER A 22 -2.64 8.38 -3.90
N VAL A 23 -3.13 8.39 -5.14
CA VAL A 23 -4.48 8.89 -5.47
C VAL A 23 -5.54 8.03 -4.81
N GLN A 24 -5.41 6.70 -4.89
CA GLN A 24 -6.35 5.77 -4.27
C GLN A 24 -6.25 5.79 -2.73
N ALA A 25 -5.03 5.83 -2.17
CA ALA A 25 -4.83 5.90 -0.73
C ALA A 25 -5.51 7.14 -0.12
N GLN A 26 -5.34 8.31 -0.75
CA GLN A 26 -6.00 9.56 -0.34
C GLN A 26 -7.52 9.50 -0.47
N ALA A 27 -8.04 8.99 -1.61
CA ALA A 27 -9.47 8.90 -1.84
C ALA A 27 -10.16 7.95 -0.85
N VAL A 28 -9.56 6.79 -0.60
CA VAL A 28 -10.06 5.80 0.37
C VAL A 28 -10.01 6.38 1.79
N ALA A 29 -8.91 7.02 2.20
CA ALA A 29 -8.80 7.64 3.51
C ALA A 29 -9.85 8.73 3.72
N ALA A 30 -10.07 9.59 2.73
CA ALA A 30 -11.07 10.65 2.79
C ALA A 30 -12.50 10.08 2.90
N ALA A 31 -12.84 9.04 2.12
CA ALA A 31 -14.15 8.41 2.15
C ALA A 31 -14.46 7.73 3.49
N LEU A 32 -13.46 7.08 4.11
CA LEU A 32 -13.59 6.47 5.43
C LEU A 32 -13.73 7.52 6.53
N ALA A 33 -12.92 8.59 6.49
CA ALA A 33 -12.99 9.69 7.42
C ALA A 33 -14.34 10.43 7.36
N ALA A 34 -14.89 10.63 6.15
CA ALA A 34 -16.23 11.22 5.96
C ALA A 34 -17.34 10.37 6.59
N ARG A 35 -17.12 9.07 6.78
CA ARG A 35 -18.03 8.15 7.48
C ARG A 35 -17.79 8.06 8.99
N GLY A 36 -16.91 8.90 9.51
CA GLY A 36 -16.61 8.99 10.95
C GLY A 36 -15.65 7.92 11.45
N LEU A 37 -14.95 7.19 10.57
CA LEU A 37 -13.92 6.23 10.98
C LEU A 37 -12.62 6.96 11.32
N ASP A 38 -11.88 6.44 12.32
CA ASP A 38 -10.56 6.99 12.67
C ASP A 38 -9.50 6.38 11.74
N VAL A 39 -8.94 7.23 10.86
CA VAL A 39 -8.04 6.82 9.79
C VAL A 39 -6.69 7.51 9.93
N VAL A 40 -5.62 6.76 9.74
CA VAL A 40 -4.26 7.26 9.56
C VAL A 40 -3.83 6.95 8.14
N LEU A 41 -3.52 7.97 7.36
CA LEU A 41 -2.92 7.85 6.04
C LEU A 41 -1.41 8.08 6.16
N THR A 42 -0.64 7.15 5.63
CA THR A 42 0.82 7.20 5.63
C THR A 42 1.40 6.67 4.32
N ARG A 43 2.73 6.70 4.19
CA ARG A 43 3.43 6.23 2.99
C ARG A 43 4.85 5.75 3.30
N GLU A 44 5.42 4.96 2.40
CA GLU A 44 6.85 4.65 2.37
C GLU A 44 7.48 5.04 1.01
N PRO A 45 8.75 5.56 1.01
CA PRO A 45 9.50 5.90 2.20
C PRO A 45 8.87 7.07 2.96
N THR A 46 9.02 7.05 4.31
CA THR A 46 8.41 8.01 5.22
C THR A 46 9.05 9.40 5.13
N ASP A 47 8.49 10.37 5.84
CA ASP A 47 9.14 11.68 5.99
C ASP A 47 10.15 11.72 7.17
N GLY A 48 10.43 10.55 7.78
CA GLY A 48 11.47 10.35 8.78
C GLY A 48 12.89 10.50 8.24
N PRO A 49 13.91 10.36 9.10
CA PRO A 49 15.32 10.54 8.70
C PRO A 49 15.75 9.62 7.55
N TRP A 50 15.35 8.35 7.61
CA TRP A 50 15.69 7.34 6.61
C TRP A 50 14.99 7.60 5.28
N GLY A 51 13.69 7.91 5.30
CA GLY A 51 12.95 8.23 4.10
C GLY A 51 13.45 9.52 3.41
N ARG A 52 13.89 10.53 4.17
CA ARG A 52 14.57 11.70 3.60
C ARG A 52 15.91 11.33 2.97
N ARG A 53 16.71 10.45 3.62
CA ARG A 53 17.98 9.95 3.08
C ARG A 53 17.79 9.19 1.76
N ILE A 54 16.76 8.33 1.68
CA ILE A 54 16.40 7.60 0.45
C ILE A 54 16.08 8.59 -0.69
N ARG A 55 15.23 9.58 -0.44
CA ARG A 55 14.87 10.59 -1.45
C ARG A 55 16.06 11.46 -1.88
N ALA A 56 16.90 11.86 -0.95
CA ALA A 56 18.11 12.62 -1.24
C ALA A 56 19.08 11.83 -2.13
N SER A 57 19.25 10.53 -1.86
CA SER A 57 20.10 9.64 -2.67
C SER A 57 19.58 9.52 -4.12
N ALA A 58 18.28 9.47 -4.31
CA ALA A 58 17.70 9.42 -5.66
C ALA A 58 17.95 10.71 -6.46
N ALA A 59 18.13 11.84 -5.77
CA ALA A 59 18.31 13.16 -6.38
C ALA A 59 19.81 13.57 -6.56
N SER A 60 20.75 12.91 -5.88
CA SER A 60 22.16 13.34 -5.85
C SER A 60 23.14 12.16 -5.96
N VAL A 61 23.92 11.91 -4.93
CA VAL A 61 24.87 10.79 -4.88
C VAL A 61 24.11 9.51 -4.50
N ARG A 62 24.01 8.57 -5.45
CA ARG A 62 23.32 7.30 -5.21
C ARG A 62 24.01 6.46 -4.16
N MET A 63 23.26 5.96 -3.20
CA MET A 63 23.68 4.88 -2.32
C MET A 63 23.97 3.62 -3.15
N SER A 64 24.86 2.77 -2.67
CA SER A 64 24.98 1.41 -3.20
C SER A 64 23.64 0.67 -3.03
N PRO A 65 23.35 -0.36 -3.84
CA PRO A 65 22.12 -1.16 -3.69
C PRO A 65 21.92 -1.71 -2.27
N ALA A 66 22.98 -2.13 -1.61
CA ALA A 66 22.94 -2.64 -0.24
C ALA A 66 22.60 -1.55 0.78
N GLU A 67 23.24 -0.38 0.70
CA GLU A 67 22.93 0.76 1.58
C GLU A 67 21.50 1.26 1.38
N GLU A 68 21.01 1.27 0.14
CA GLU A 68 19.63 1.67 -0.16
C GLU A 68 18.63 0.67 0.43
N LEU A 69 18.90 -0.64 0.32
CA LEU A 69 18.08 -1.68 0.94
C LEU A 69 18.01 -1.52 2.45
N GLU A 70 19.16 -1.36 3.12
CA GLU A 70 19.20 -1.15 4.57
C GLU A 70 18.42 0.11 4.98
N ALA A 71 18.56 1.21 4.21
CA ALA A 71 17.79 2.42 4.48
C ALA A 71 16.26 2.20 4.38
N PHE A 72 15.80 1.39 3.42
CA PHE A 72 14.38 1.02 3.33
C PHE A 72 13.92 0.13 4.49
N LEU A 73 14.77 -0.79 4.96
CA LEU A 73 14.46 -1.63 6.11
C LEU A 73 14.38 -0.79 7.40
N ASP A 74 15.30 0.14 7.59
CA ASP A 74 15.33 1.01 8.77
C ASP A 74 14.18 2.02 8.77
N ASP A 75 13.85 2.62 7.62
CA ASP A 75 12.67 3.47 7.46
C ASP A 75 11.41 2.73 7.89
N ARG A 76 11.26 1.48 7.46
CA ARG A 76 10.11 0.64 7.83
C ARG A 76 10.11 0.21 9.28
N ARG A 77 11.26 -0.14 9.87
CA ARG A 77 11.33 -0.47 11.30
C ARG A 77 10.84 0.70 12.16
N GLU A 78 11.29 1.92 11.84
CA GLU A 78 10.82 3.14 12.49
C GLU A 78 9.33 3.37 12.26
N HIS A 79 8.86 3.28 11.02
CA HIS A 79 7.47 3.46 10.63
C HIS A 79 6.52 2.48 11.34
N VAL A 80 6.90 1.20 11.42
CA VAL A 80 6.13 0.18 12.13
C VAL A 80 6.07 0.47 13.62
N ARG A 81 7.20 0.82 14.22
CA ARG A 81 7.29 1.08 15.67
C ARG A 81 6.55 2.32 16.09
N GLU A 82 6.65 3.42 15.31
CA GLU A 82 6.22 4.73 15.75
C GLU A 82 4.83 5.13 15.23
N LEU A 83 4.37 4.51 14.15
CA LEU A 83 3.08 4.88 13.57
C LEU A 83 2.14 3.70 13.37
N ILE A 84 2.59 2.61 12.69
CA ILE A 84 1.66 1.53 12.30
C ILE A 84 1.15 0.80 13.55
N ARG A 85 2.03 0.24 14.40
CA ARG A 85 1.61 -0.47 15.62
C ARG A 85 0.79 0.40 16.57
N PRO A 86 1.22 1.62 16.93
CA PRO A 86 0.42 2.50 17.77
C PRO A 86 -0.94 2.86 17.16
N GLY A 87 -1.00 3.02 15.82
CA GLY A 87 -2.25 3.25 15.12
C GLY A 87 -3.22 2.08 15.23
N LEU A 88 -2.72 0.86 15.05
CA LEU A 88 -3.52 -0.38 15.19
C LEU A 88 -3.97 -0.59 16.63
N ASP A 89 -3.10 -0.39 17.61
CA ASP A 89 -3.40 -0.53 19.03
C ASP A 89 -4.48 0.47 19.49
N ALA A 90 -4.48 1.67 18.87
CA ALA A 90 -5.53 2.67 19.08
C ALA A 90 -6.84 2.36 18.33
N GLY A 91 -6.92 1.22 17.64
CA GLY A 91 -8.10 0.82 16.88
C GLY A 91 -8.33 1.59 15.57
N ARG A 92 -7.31 2.20 15.01
CA ARG A 92 -7.40 3.00 13.77
C ARG A 92 -7.33 2.14 12.52
N ILE A 93 -7.87 2.65 11.44
CA ILE A 93 -7.58 2.15 10.10
C ILE A 93 -6.32 2.84 9.60
N VAL A 94 -5.22 2.08 9.48
CA VAL A 94 -3.96 2.57 8.93
C VAL A 94 -3.92 2.22 7.45
N ILE A 95 -3.75 3.23 6.58
CA ILE A 95 -3.62 3.08 5.14
C ILE A 95 -2.21 3.51 4.76
N THR A 96 -1.43 2.62 4.16
CA THR A 96 -0.09 2.94 3.66
C THR A 96 -0.04 2.90 2.14
N ASP A 97 0.44 4.01 1.54
CA ASP A 97 0.85 4.08 0.13
C ASP A 97 2.26 3.51 0.04
N ARG A 98 2.39 2.31 -0.48
CA ARG A 98 3.55 1.41 -0.44
C ARG A 98 3.80 0.82 0.95
N TYR A 99 4.35 -0.38 0.93
CA TYR A 99 4.82 -1.11 2.09
C TYR A 99 5.97 -2.04 1.68
N TYR A 100 6.28 -3.07 2.45
CA TYR A 100 7.43 -3.95 2.17
C TYR A 100 7.37 -4.68 0.83
N PHE A 101 6.21 -4.85 0.22
CA PHE A 101 6.09 -5.45 -1.10
C PHE A 101 6.73 -4.58 -2.19
N SER A 102 6.73 -3.25 -2.02
CA SER A 102 7.54 -2.36 -2.87
C SER A 102 9.03 -2.70 -2.78
N THR A 103 9.58 -2.90 -1.58
CA THR A 103 10.99 -3.31 -1.42
C THR A 103 11.26 -4.66 -2.10
N VAL A 104 10.37 -5.63 -1.89
CA VAL A 104 10.47 -6.96 -2.55
C VAL A 104 10.52 -6.82 -4.08
N ALA A 105 9.62 -6.02 -4.65
CA ALA A 105 9.50 -5.89 -6.09
C ALA A 105 10.63 -5.04 -6.71
N TYR A 106 10.93 -3.87 -6.14
CA TYR A 106 11.91 -2.95 -6.71
C TYR A 106 13.35 -3.38 -6.47
N GLN A 107 13.70 -3.88 -5.28
CA GLN A 107 15.03 -4.40 -5.02
C GLN A 107 15.23 -5.78 -5.66
N GLY A 108 14.17 -6.60 -5.73
CA GLY A 108 14.19 -7.84 -6.49
C GLY A 108 14.47 -7.62 -7.98
N ALA A 109 13.85 -6.61 -8.59
CA ALA A 109 14.14 -6.21 -9.98
C ALA A 109 15.60 -5.76 -10.20
N ARG A 110 16.33 -5.40 -9.14
CA ARG A 110 17.75 -5.04 -9.12
C ARG A 110 18.68 -6.23 -8.81
N GLY A 111 18.13 -7.44 -8.64
CA GLY A 111 18.91 -8.67 -8.47
C GLY A 111 19.00 -9.21 -7.05
N PHE A 112 18.32 -8.62 -6.06
CA PHE A 112 18.17 -9.25 -4.76
C PHE A 112 17.18 -10.41 -4.81
N ASP A 113 17.30 -11.39 -3.91
CA ASP A 113 16.34 -12.50 -3.79
C ASP A 113 14.99 -11.99 -3.26
N PRO A 114 13.91 -11.99 -4.05
CA PRO A 114 12.59 -11.53 -3.60
C PRO A 114 12.04 -12.31 -2.40
N HIS A 115 12.31 -13.62 -2.34
CA HIS A 115 11.86 -14.47 -1.22
C HIS A 115 12.63 -14.15 0.06
N GLY A 116 13.93 -13.89 -0.04
CA GLY A 116 14.74 -13.43 1.09
C GLY A 116 14.27 -12.07 1.59
N LEU A 117 14.05 -11.12 0.68
CA LEU A 117 13.52 -9.80 1.02
C LEU A 117 12.15 -9.88 1.73
N LEU A 118 11.26 -10.76 1.25
CA LEU A 118 9.95 -10.96 1.86
C LEU A 118 10.09 -11.47 3.29
N ARG A 119 10.87 -12.54 3.51
CA ARG A 119 11.13 -13.10 4.86
C ARG A 119 11.71 -12.05 5.80
N THR A 120 12.78 -11.35 5.39
CA THR A 120 13.43 -10.32 6.22
C THR A 120 12.44 -9.24 6.68
N ASN A 121 11.56 -8.81 5.79
CA ASN A 121 10.56 -7.80 6.15
C ASN A 121 9.49 -8.37 7.10
N GLU A 122 9.04 -9.58 6.89
CA GLU A 122 8.00 -10.23 7.71
C GLU A 122 8.46 -10.57 9.13
N GLU A 123 9.77 -10.56 9.41
CA GLU A 123 10.32 -10.72 10.77
C GLU A 123 9.90 -9.57 11.71
N PHE A 124 9.69 -8.35 11.20
CA PHE A 124 9.40 -7.18 12.04
C PHE A 124 8.18 -6.37 11.59
N ALA A 125 7.83 -6.42 10.32
CA ALA A 125 6.69 -5.70 9.78
C ALA A 125 5.37 -6.37 10.17
N VAL A 126 4.32 -5.56 10.35
CA VAL A 126 2.96 -6.09 10.55
C VAL A 126 2.42 -6.53 9.19
N GLU A 127 1.99 -7.78 9.06
CA GLU A 127 1.29 -8.20 7.85
C GLU A 127 0.01 -7.35 7.65
N PRO A 128 -0.24 -6.83 6.43
CA PRO A 128 -1.48 -6.10 6.18
C PRO A 128 -2.69 -7.02 6.28
N HIS A 129 -3.80 -6.48 6.76
CA HIS A 129 -5.08 -7.21 6.78
C HIS A 129 -5.73 -7.24 5.39
N LEU A 130 -5.37 -6.27 4.55
CA LEU A 130 -5.73 -6.22 3.12
C LEU A 130 -4.56 -5.60 2.36
N LEU A 131 -4.11 -6.29 1.32
CA LEU A 131 -3.14 -5.80 0.35
C LEU A 131 -3.85 -5.60 -0.98
N VAL A 132 -3.93 -4.35 -1.43
CA VAL A 132 -4.44 -4.00 -2.76
C VAL A 132 -3.27 -3.76 -3.69
N LEU A 133 -3.11 -4.61 -4.69
CA LEU A 133 -2.15 -4.46 -5.76
C LEU A 133 -2.84 -3.84 -6.98
N LEU A 134 -2.51 -2.59 -7.26
CA LEU A 134 -2.95 -1.89 -8.46
C LEU A 134 -2.11 -2.38 -9.66
N THR A 135 -2.76 -3.11 -10.54
CA THR A 135 -2.11 -3.69 -11.73
C THR A 135 -2.27 -2.75 -12.92
N LEU A 136 -1.16 -2.45 -13.58
CA LEU A 136 -1.12 -1.60 -14.78
C LEU A 136 -0.04 -2.13 -15.72
N SER A 137 -0.22 -2.01 -17.03
CA SER A 137 0.84 -2.38 -17.95
C SER A 137 2.03 -1.41 -17.80
N PRO A 138 3.29 -1.89 -17.94
CA PRO A 138 4.46 -1.03 -17.87
C PRO A 138 4.44 0.12 -18.89
N ALA A 139 3.85 -0.11 -20.07
CA ALA A 139 3.71 0.93 -21.11
C ALA A 139 2.75 2.05 -20.69
N GLU A 140 1.58 1.70 -20.15
CA GLU A 140 0.62 2.69 -19.62
C GLU A 140 1.18 3.42 -18.41
N ALA A 141 1.89 2.68 -17.51
CA ALA A 141 2.55 3.28 -16.38
C ALA A 141 3.59 4.32 -16.79
N LEU A 142 4.43 3.99 -17.78
CA LEU A 142 5.42 4.91 -18.34
C LEU A 142 4.77 6.14 -18.99
N ALA A 143 3.67 5.96 -19.72
CA ALA A 143 2.93 7.09 -20.30
C ALA A 143 2.40 8.04 -19.22
N ARG A 144 1.85 7.51 -18.11
CA ARG A 144 1.36 8.32 -16.98
C ARG A 144 2.49 9.05 -16.26
N ILE A 145 3.67 8.41 -16.09
CA ILE A 145 4.86 9.02 -15.48
C ILE A 145 5.39 10.14 -16.39
N GLY A 146 5.52 9.87 -17.71
CA GLY A 146 6.00 10.83 -18.69
C GLY A 146 5.13 12.09 -18.79
N ALA A 147 3.82 11.94 -18.66
CA ALA A 147 2.88 13.07 -18.61
C ALA A 147 3.05 13.94 -17.35
N ARG A 148 3.55 13.36 -16.24
CA ARG A 148 3.77 14.05 -14.96
C ARG A 148 5.16 14.69 -14.85
N ASP A 149 6.22 13.96 -15.21
CA ASP A 149 7.61 14.25 -14.79
C ASP A 149 8.56 14.61 -15.96
N GLY A 150 8.07 14.56 -17.21
CA GLY A 150 8.94 14.76 -18.39
C GLY A 150 9.75 13.50 -18.77
N ARG A 151 10.52 13.58 -19.87
CA ARG A 151 11.21 12.42 -20.46
C ARG A 151 12.47 12.05 -19.69
N ALA A 152 12.39 11.02 -18.85
CA ALA A 152 13.56 10.23 -18.45
C ALA A 152 13.83 9.14 -19.51
N ASN A 153 15.01 8.47 -19.44
CA ASN A 153 15.42 7.39 -20.36
C ASN A 153 14.34 6.28 -20.42
N ALA A 154 13.44 6.40 -21.40
CA ALA A 154 12.17 5.66 -21.45
C ALA A 154 12.37 4.16 -21.56
N PHE A 155 13.46 3.71 -22.23
CA PHE A 155 13.70 2.27 -22.43
C PHE A 155 14.19 1.57 -21.16
N GLU A 156 15.11 2.19 -20.42
CA GLU A 156 15.64 1.65 -19.16
C GLU A 156 14.56 1.62 -18.08
N THR A 157 13.74 2.67 -18.03
CA THR A 157 12.58 2.77 -17.14
C THR A 157 11.54 1.69 -17.45
N LEU A 158 11.25 1.42 -18.73
CA LEU A 158 10.29 0.38 -19.14
C LEU A 158 10.76 -1.02 -18.71
N ASN A 159 12.04 -1.36 -18.93
CA ASN A 159 12.61 -2.64 -18.51
C ASN A 159 12.53 -2.81 -16.98
N GLN A 160 12.84 -1.75 -16.23
CA GLN A 160 12.75 -1.80 -14.77
C GLN A 160 11.30 -1.97 -14.29
N LEU A 161 10.35 -1.25 -14.87
CA LEU A 161 8.93 -1.40 -14.56
C LEU A 161 8.42 -2.81 -14.89
N SER A 162 8.86 -3.40 -16.01
CA SER A 162 8.47 -4.74 -16.41
C SER A 162 8.95 -5.79 -15.39
N ARG A 163 10.23 -5.75 -15.01
CA ARG A 163 10.78 -6.65 -13.97
C ARG A 163 10.11 -6.48 -12.62
N THR A 164 9.86 -5.24 -12.22
CA THR A 164 9.16 -4.93 -10.97
C THR A 164 7.73 -5.49 -11.01
N ARG A 165 7.05 -5.35 -12.14
CA ARG A 165 5.70 -5.89 -12.35
C ARG A 165 5.67 -7.41 -12.27
N GLU A 166 6.60 -8.10 -12.91
CA GLU A 166 6.72 -9.57 -12.85
C GLU A 166 6.84 -10.08 -11.41
N ILE A 167 7.63 -9.40 -10.57
CA ILE A 167 7.77 -9.77 -9.16
C ILE A 167 6.46 -9.52 -8.40
N PHE A 168 5.79 -8.40 -8.63
CA PHE A 168 4.46 -8.14 -8.05
C PHE A 168 3.44 -9.20 -8.47
N ASP A 169 3.46 -9.63 -9.72
CA ASP A 169 2.54 -10.65 -10.23
C ASP A 169 2.79 -12.03 -9.61
N GLY A 170 4.03 -12.34 -9.25
CA GLY A 170 4.40 -13.55 -8.53
C GLY A 170 4.03 -13.58 -7.05
N LEU A 171 3.60 -12.46 -6.46
CA LEU A 171 3.20 -12.44 -5.05
C LEU A 171 1.93 -13.25 -4.82
N THR A 172 1.94 -14.08 -3.77
CA THR A 172 0.77 -14.85 -3.32
C THR A 172 0.58 -14.68 -1.82
N LYS A 173 -0.52 -14.04 -1.44
CA LYS A 173 -0.92 -13.87 -0.03
C LYS A 173 -2.45 -13.99 0.06
N PRO A 174 -3.00 -14.58 1.13
CA PRO A 174 -4.45 -14.79 1.26
C PRO A 174 -5.24 -13.47 1.34
N TYR A 175 -4.57 -12.39 1.76
CA TYR A 175 -5.14 -11.05 1.88
C TYR A 175 -4.83 -10.14 0.67
N LEU A 176 -4.30 -10.68 -0.42
CA LEU A 176 -3.97 -9.94 -1.64
C LEU A 176 -5.16 -9.89 -2.59
N VAL A 177 -5.51 -8.67 -3.00
CA VAL A 177 -6.49 -8.40 -4.06
C VAL A 177 -5.80 -7.62 -5.18
N ARG A 178 -5.96 -8.08 -6.43
CA ARG A 178 -5.48 -7.39 -7.62
C ARG A 178 -6.61 -6.59 -8.25
N LEU A 179 -6.34 -5.31 -8.55
CA LEU A 179 -7.31 -4.43 -9.20
C LEU A 179 -6.66 -3.79 -10.43
N ASP A 180 -7.37 -3.83 -11.54
CA ASP A 180 -6.93 -3.20 -12.79
C ASP A 180 -6.96 -1.67 -12.66
N ALA A 181 -5.77 -1.05 -12.65
CA ALA A 181 -5.58 0.38 -12.51
C ALA A 181 -5.86 1.18 -13.80
N ALA A 182 -6.23 0.52 -14.90
CA ALA A 182 -6.72 1.17 -16.09
C ALA A 182 -8.19 1.64 -15.94
N ARG A 183 -8.94 1.06 -15.00
CA ARG A 183 -10.32 1.42 -14.68
C ARG A 183 -10.44 2.88 -14.18
N PRO A 184 -11.63 3.50 -14.33
CA PRO A 184 -11.90 4.82 -13.76
C PRO A 184 -11.57 4.91 -12.27
N ARG A 185 -11.02 6.06 -11.86
CA ARG A 185 -10.57 6.30 -10.48
C ARG A 185 -11.64 6.02 -9.44
N GLU A 186 -12.84 6.49 -9.69
CA GLU A 186 -14.00 6.39 -8.80
C GLU A 186 -14.46 4.95 -8.60
N GLU A 187 -14.42 4.14 -9.67
CA GLU A 187 -14.73 2.72 -9.61
C GLU A 187 -13.70 1.95 -8.79
N LEU A 188 -12.41 2.25 -8.97
CA LEU A 188 -11.35 1.66 -8.17
C LEU A 188 -11.49 2.01 -6.69
N THR A 189 -11.78 3.28 -6.39
CA THR A 189 -12.01 3.73 -5.02
C THR A 189 -13.20 2.98 -4.39
N ALA A 190 -14.31 2.85 -5.12
CA ALA A 190 -15.48 2.11 -4.66
C ALA A 190 -15.17 0.62 -4.40
N GLU A 191 -14.43 -0.03 -5.30
CA GLU A 191 -14.02 -1.43 -5.16
C GLU A 191 -13.09 -1.63 -3.95
N ILE A 192 -12.09 -0.75 -3.75
CA ILE A 192 -11.19 -0.82 -2.59
C ILE A 192 -11.99 -0.67 -1.29
N LEU A 193 -12.92 0.27 -1.23
CA LEU A 193 -13.77 0.49 -0.06
C LEU A 193 -14.65 -0.73 0.22
N PHE A 194 -15.23 -1.34 -0.82
CA PHE A 194 -16.03 -2.56 -0.70
C PHE A 194 -15.22 -3.73 -0.15
N ARG A 195 -14.01 -3.98 -0.70
CA ARG A 195 -13.08 -5.03 -0.22
C ARG A 195 -12.64 -4.78 1.21
N LEU A 196 -12.30 -3.53 1.53
CA LEU A 196 -11.93 -3.15 2.90
C LEU A 196 -13.08 -3.39 3.88
N GLY A 197 -14.29 -2.93 3.57
CA GLY A 197 -15.45 -3.12 4.43
C GLY A 197 -15.73 -4.60 4.71
N ARG A 198 -15.67 -5.44 3.66
CA ARG A 198 -15.78 -6.90 3.80
C ARG A 198 -14.70 -7.48 4.70
N ALA A 199 -13.41 -7.17 4.43
CA ALA A 199 -12.29 -7.70 5.19
C ALA A 199 -12.34 -7.27 6.67
N VAL A 200 -12.75 -6.03 6.96
CA VAL A 200 -12.97 -5.57 8.33
C VAL A 200 -14.07 -6.36 9.02
N LEU A 201 -15.23 -6.54 8.37
CA LEU A 201 -16.35 -7.27 8.97
C LEU A 201 -16.04 -8.75 9.18
N GLU A 202 -15.37 -9.40 8.23
CA GLU A 202 -14.90 -10.79 8.34
C GLU A 202 -13.91 -10.95 9.52
N ARG A 203 -12.95 -10.03 9.66
CA ARG A 203 -12.00 -10.03 10.77
C ARG A 203 -12.68 -9.85 12.13
N LEU A 204 -13.61 -8.91 12.24
CA LEU A 204 -14.36 -8.67 13.48
C LEU A 204 -15.23 -9.88 13.83
N ALA A 205 -15.85 -10.52 12.84
CA ALA A 205 -16.62 -11.74 13.06
C ALA A 205 -15.76 -12.90 13.60
N GLN A 206 -14.59 -13.11 13.02
CA GLN A 206 -13.63 -14.14 13.47
C GLN A 206 -13.16 -13.94 14.91
N ARG A 207 -13.10 -12.70 15.37
CA ARG A 207 -12.69 -12.33 16.74
C ARG A 207 -13.85 -12.31 17.74
N GLY A 208 -15.09 -12.48 17.29
CA GLY A 208 -16.27 -12.29 18.13
C GLY A 208 -16.58 -10.81 18.46
N ASP A 209 -15.90 -9.88 17.79
CA ASP A 209 -15.96 -8.43 18.03
C ASP A 209 -16.94 -7.72 17.08
N LEU A 210 -17.93 -8.44 16.51
CA LEU A 210 -18.90 -7.80 15.61
C LEU A 210 -19.57 -6.62 16.31
N PRO A 211 -19.55 -5.42 15.68
CA PRO A 211 -20.12 -4.26 16.30
C PRO A 211 -21.61 -4.46 16.56
N SER A 212 -22.02 -4.33 17.80
CA SER A 212 -23.42 -4.29 18.20
C SER A 212 -24.11 -3.00 17.75
N GLY A 213 -23.31 -1.95 17.43
CA GLY A 213 -23.77 -0.64 16.99
C GLY A 213 -24.10 -0.58 15.50
N GLU A 214 -25.34 -0.20 15.17
CA GLU A 214 -25.82 -0.01 13.80
C GLU A 214 -24.97 1.01 13.02
N ARG A 215 -24.47 2.06 13.69
CA ARG A 215 -23.65 3.13 13.11
C ARG A 215 -22.32 2.62 12.53
N LEU A 216 -21.60 1.78 13.27
CA LEU A 216 -20.32 1.23 12.78
C LEU A 216 -20.54 0.24 11.64
N ARG A 217 -21.59 -0.59 11.72
CA ARG A 217 -21.97 -1.47 10.60
C ARG A 217 -22.33 -0.66 9.35
N ALA A 218 -23.08 0.44 9.50
CA ALA A 218 -23.43 1.32 8.39
C ALA A 218 -22.17 2.03 7.81
N ALA A 219 -21.25 2.48 8.67
CA ALA A 219 -19.98 3.09 8.23
C ALA A 219 -19.09 2.15 7.41
N LEU A 220 -19.16 0.84 7.65
CA LEU A 220 -18.37 -0.18 6.95
C LEU A 220 -19.09 -0.81 5.75
N ARG A 221 -20.38 -0.54 5.55
CA ARG A 221 -21.11 -1.03 4.38
C ARG A 221 -20.84 -0.15 3.16
N PHE A 222 -20.12 -0.72 2.22
CA PHE A 222 -19.90 -0.13 0.90
C PHE A 222 -20.59 -1.00 -0.14
N HIS A 223 -21.19 -0.38 -1.13
CA HIS A 223 -21.77 -1.09 -2.27
C HIS A 223 -20.68 -1.25 -3.33
N GLY A 224 -20.40 -2.47 -3.75
CA GLY A 224 -19.54 -2.75 -4.88
C GLY A 224 -20.13 -2.09 -6.14
N GLY A 225 -19.29 -1.48 -6.96
CA GLY A 225 -19.68 -1.16 -8.32
C GLY A 225 -20.12 -2.46 -9.01
N ARG A 226 -21.14 -2.38 -9.86
CA ARG A 226 -21.83 -3.51 -10.50
C ARG A 226 -20.86 -4.63 -10.88
N GLU A 227 -21.16 -5.82 -10.39
CA GLU A 227 -20.66 -7.06 -11.00
C GLU A 227 -21.16 -7.05 -12.45
N GLY A 228 -20.24 -6.81 -13.39
CA GLY A 228 -20.44 -6.95 -14.83
C GLY A 228 -19.64 -8.13 -15.35
#